data_31509623bad87d41711a78d8c4add6cb
#
_entry.id   31509623bad87d41711a78d8c4add6cb
#
_cell.length_a   1.000
_cell.length_b   1.000
_cell.length_c   1.000
_cell.angle_alpha   90.00
_cell.angle_beta   90.00
_cell.angle_gamma   90.00
#
_symmetry.space_group_name_H-M   'P 1'
#
loop_
_entity.id
_entity.type
_entity.pdbx_description
1 polymer ?
#
loop_
_entity_poly.entity_id
_entity_poly.type
_entity_poly.pdbx_seq_one_letter_code
_entity_poly.pdbx_strand_id
1 'polypeptide(L)'
;MPVSEFLIHPEYEILLILYRDIFVDEALLKNRFSREFQEAAAAIRLDEMDIKKIGLKEGGNARISGSSKAIVARVIKDQKPHQGYAFMPLSPWSNSLMHFNGENFAAMRVAKVKISHTTLPVTGLQELL
;
A
#
# COMPACT_ATOMS: atom_id res chain seq x y z
N MET A 1 20.36 -4.50 12.31
CA MET A 1 19.74 -4.37 13.25
C MET A 1 18.32 -4.54 13.27
N PRO A 2 17.88 -5.61 12.81
CA PRO A 2 16.46 -5.85 12.68
C PRO A 2 15.67 -5.74 13.96
N VAL A 3 16.25 -6.14 15.07
CA VAL A 3 15.53 -6.16 16.34
C VAL A 3 15.16 -4.76 16.83
N SER A 4 16.11 -3.83 16.79
CA SER A 4 15.83 -2.49 17.26
C SER A 4 14.92 -1.74 16.29
N GLU A 5 15.07 -1.98 14.99
CA GLU A 5 14.16 -1.40 14.00
C GLU A 5 12.74 -1.91 14.17
N PHE A 6 12.60 -3.19 14.44
CA PHE A 6 11.31 -3.81 14.69
C PHE A 6 10.62 -3.22 15.92
N LEU A 7 11.38 -2.95 16.99
CA LEU A 7 10.83 -2.35 18.20
C LEU A 7 10.43 -0.88 18.01
N ILE A 8 11.16 -0.15 17.16
CA ILE A 8 10.89 1.26 16.89
C ILE A 8 9.69 1.43 15.98
N HIS A 9 9.48 0.50 15.06
CA HIS A 9 8.43 0.58 14.06
C HIS A 9 7.49 -0.63 14.18
N PRO A 10 6.60 -0.64 15.20
CA PRO A 10 5.67 -1.75 15.36
C PRO A 10 4.68 -1.80 14.20
N GLU A 11 4.22 -3.01 13.92
CA GLU A 11 3.24 -3.24 12.87
C GLU A 11 1.83 -3.15 13.44
N TYR A 12 0.92 -2.60 12.61
CA TYR A 12 -0.49 -2.50 12.94
C TYR A 12 -1.29 -3.20 11.84
N GLU A 13 -2.33 -3.93 12.24
CA GLU A 13 -3.20 -4.59 11.30
C GLU A 13 -4.25 -3.60 10.79
N ILE A 14 -4.48 -3.62 9.47
CA ILE A 14 -5.48 -2.77 8.84
C ILE A 14 -6.12 -3.54 7.69
N LEU A 15 -7.38 -3.22 7.38
CA LEU A 15 -8.09 -3.83 6.29
C LEU A 15 -7.84 -3.01 5.02
N LEU A 16 -7.20 -3.63 4.03
CA LEU A 16 -6.88 -2.98 2.76
C LEU A 16 -7.95 -3.31 1.74
N ILE A 17 -8.48 -2.25 1.12
CA ILE A 17 -9.50 -2.36 0.08
C ILE A 17 -8.90 -1.83 -1.22
N LEU A 18 -8.99 -2.62 -2.29
CA LEU A 18 -8.50 -2.23 -3.60
C LEU A 18 -9.64 -1.65 -4.43
N TYR A 19 -9.33 -0.61 -5.18
CA TYR A 19 -10.31 0.03 -6.07
C TYR A 19 -9.69 0.31 -7.43
N ARG A 20 -10.55 0.43 -8.43
CA ARG A 20 -10.11 0.77 -9.78
C ARG A 20 -9.97 2.28 -9.91
N ASP A 21 -8.82 2.73 -10.37
CA ASP A 21 -8.52 4.14 -10.52
C ASP A 21 -8.21 4.43 -11.99
N ILE A 22 -9.05 5.24 -12.62
CA ILE A 22 -8.93 5.55 -14.04
C ILE A 22 -7.63 6.30 -14.35
N PHE A 23 -7.13 7.12 -13.43
CA PHE A 23 -5.89 7.85 -13.65
C PHE A 23 -4.68 6.92 -13.61
N VAL A 24 -4.72 5.92 -12.75
CA VAL A 24 -3.68 4.88 -12.69
C VAL A 24 -3.71 4.06 -13.99
N ASP A 25 -4.90 3.65 -14.43
CA ASP A 25 -5.05 2.90 -15.67
C ASP A 25 -4.53 3.70 -16.87
N GLU A 26 -4.82 4.99 -16.91
CA GLU A 26 -4.36 5.88 -17.98
C GLU A 26 -2.84 6.03 -17.96
N ALA A 27 -2.25 6.20 -16.79
CA ALA A 27 -0.79 6.31 -16.66
C ALA A 27 -0.10 5.02 -17.10
N LEU A 28 -0.70 3.86 -16.80
CA LEU A 28 -0.19 2.57 -17.22
C LEU A 28 -0.16 2.46 -18.76
N LEU A 29 -1.22 2.93 -19.42
CA LEU A 29 -1.28 2.91 -20.88
C LEU A 29 -0.21 3.78 -21.52
N LYS A 30 0.18 4.88 -20.88
CA LYS A 30 1.22 5.74 -21.38
C LYS A 30 2.60 5.11 -21.22
N ASN A 31 2.95 4.72 -20.00
CA ASN A 31 4.22 4.08 -19.73
C ASN A 31 4.24 3.48 -18.32
N ARG A 32 4.21 2.16 -18.25
CA ARG A 32 4.21 1.44 -16.96
C ARG A 32 5.47 1.62 -16.13
N PHE A 33 6.57 2.06 -16.74
CA PHE A 33 7.82 2.31 -16.03
C PHE A 33 8.00 3.78 -15.67
N SER A 34 7.00 4.62 -15.94
CA SER A 34 7.10 6.03 -15.65
C SER A 34 7.00 6.29 -14.15
N ARG A 35 7.62 7.39 -13.74
CA ARG A 35 7.51 7.88 -12.37
C ARG A 35 6.08 8.26 -12.04
N GLU A 36 5.36 8.83 -13.01
CA GLU A 36 3.97 9.20 -12.88
C GLU A 36 3.10 8.01 -12.50
N PHE A 37 3.29 6.88 -13.19
CA PHE A 37 2.54 5.66 -12.87
C PHE A 37 2.87 5.17 -11.47
N GLN A 38 4.16 5.13 -11.10
CA GLN A 38 4.57 4.69 -9.78
C GLN A 38 3.97 5.57 -8.68
N GLU A 39 4.03 6.89 -8.85
CA GLU A 39 3.50 7.82 -7.84
C GLU A 39 2.00 7.66 -7.66
N ALA A 40 1.27 7.39 -8.73
CA ALA A 40 -0.18 7.20 -8.66
C ALA A 40 -0.56 5.84 -8.10
N ALA A 41 0.15 4.79 -8.48
CA ALA A 41 -0.20 3.41 -8.15
C ALA A 41 0.36 2.95 -6.81
N ALA A 42 1.57 3.36 -6.45
CA ALA A 42 2.24 2.95 -5.22
C ALA A 42 1.92 3.91 -4.08
N ALA A 43 0.64 4.11 -3.83
CA ALA A 43 0.15 5.02 -2.81
C ALA A 43 -0.96 4.35 -2.00
N ILE A 44 -0.90 4.49 -0.68
CA ILE A 44 -1.93 3.98 0.22
C ILE A 44 -2.66 5.14 0.88
N ARG A 45 -3.99 5.11 0.80
CA ARG A 45 -4.83 6.14 1.40
C ARG A 45 -5.29 5.70 2.78
N LEU A 46 -5.04 6.53 3.75
CA LEU A 46 -5.28 6.23 5.16
C LEU A 46 -6.11 7.31 5.83
N ASP A 47 -6.84 6.91 6.86
CA ASP A 47 -7.54 7.82 7.75
C ASP A 47 -6.52 8.58 8.60
N GLU A 48 -6.81 9.84 8.92
CA GLU A 48 -5.93 10.67 9.71
C GLU A 48 -5.60 10.06 11.07
N MET A 49 -6.58 9.44 11.72
CA MET A 49 -6.37 8.81 13.03
C MET A 49 -5.45 7.60 12.93
N ASP A 50 -5.57 6.83 11.86
CA ASP A 50 -4.68 5.70 11.63
C ASP A 50 -3.25 6.17 11.35
N ILE A 51 -3.09 7.25 10.59
CA ILE A 51 -1.77 7.85 10.34
C ILE A 51 -1.09 8.21 11.65
N LYS A 52 -1.83 8.86 12.55
CA LYS A 52 -1.30 9.25 13.87
C LYS A 52 -0.98 8.04 14.73
N LYS A 53 -1.89 7.08 14.78
CA LYS A 53 -1.74 5.88 15.59
C LYS A 53 -0.52 5.06 15.20
N ILE A 54 -0.29 4.94 13.90
CA ILE A 54 0.82 4.13 13.36
C ILE A 54 2.14 4.91 13.41
N GLY A 55 2.09 6.21 13.55
CA GLY A 55 3.29 7.05 13.55
C GLY A 55 3.77 7.40 12.15
N LEU A 56 2.84 7.44 11.19
CA LEU A 56 3.14 7.79 9.81
C LEU A 56 3.05 9.29 9.59
N LYS A 57 3.50 9.74 8.41
CA LYS A 57 3.35 11.12 7.96
C LYS A 57 2.75 11.13 6.58
N GLU A 58 1.85 12.07 6.33
CA GLU A 58 1.35 12.31 4.98
C GLU A 58 2.53 12.64 4.07
N GLY A 59 2.60 11.99 2.92
CA GLY A 59 3.72 12.16 2.00
C GLY A 59 4.95 11.31 2.33
N GLY A 60 4.99 10.73 3.52
CA GLY A 60 6.03 9.79 3.90
C GLY A 60 5.73 8.39 3.39
N ASN A 61 6.55 7.43 3.78
CA ASN A 61 6.45 6.05 3.31
C ASN A 61 5.99 5.11 4.40
N ALA A 62 5.29 4.06 4.01
CA ALA A 62 4.86 3.00 4.91
C ALA A 62 5.20 1.65 4.31
N ARG A 63 5.60 0.71 5.17
CA ARG A 63 5.83 -0.67 4.79
C ARG A 63 4.54 -1.44 5.00
N ILE A 64 4.09 -2.12 3.97
CA ILE A 64 2.84 -2.86 4.00
C ILE A 64 3.15 -4.32 3.73
N SER A 65 2.77 -5.19 4.66
CA SER A 65 3.02 -6.63 4.55
C SER A 65 1.73 -7.37 4.30
N GLY A 66 1.69 -8.11 3.20
CA GLY A 66 0.62 -9.06 2.92
C GLY A 66 0.98 -10.45 3.46
N SER A 67 0.34 -11.49 2.93
CA SER A 67 0.57 -12.86 3.39
C SER A 67 1.96 -13.40 3.03
N SER A 68 2.51 -12.97 1.90
CA SER A 68 3.80 -13.50 1.42
C SER A 68 4.79 -12.44 0.99
N LYS A 69 4.36 -11.22 0.79
CA LYS A 69 5.21 -10.13 0.31
C LYS A 69 4.98 -8.85 1.08
N ALA A 70 5.99 -7.99 1.07
CA ALA A 70 5.88 -6.65 1.62
C ALA A 70 6.32 -5.64 0.57
N ILE A 71 5.68 -4.48 0.59
CA ILE A 71 6.04 -3.36 -0.30
C ILE A 71 6.15 -2.09 0.54
N VAL A 72 6.75 -1.07 -0.06
CA VAL A 72 6.77 0.27 0.50
C VAL A 72 5.96 1.17 -0.44
N ALA A 73 5.00 1.89 0.12
CA ALA A 73 4.14 2.80 -0.62
C ALA A 73 4.08 4.15 0.06
N ARG A 74 3.73 5.17 -0.71
CA ARG A 74 3.60 6.53 -0.19
C ARG A 74 2.27 6.69 0.54
N VAL A 75 2.30 7.41 1.65
CA VAL A 75 1.11 7.65 2.48
C VAL A 75 0.35 8.87 1.99
N ILE A 76 -0.95 8.70 1.74
CA ILE A 76 -1.86 9.79 1.40
C ILE A 76 -2.92 9.84 2.50
N LYS A 77 -3.17 11.04 3.02
CA LYS A 77 -4.23 11.25 3.99
C LYS A 77 -5.53 11.55 3.26
N ASP A 78 -6.57 10.77 3.53
CA ASP A 78 -7.89 11.06 3.00
C ASP A 78 -8.63 12.05 3.87
N GLN A 79 -9.46 12.87 3.25
CA GLN A 79 -10.23 13.88 3.96
C GLN A 79 -11.44 13.28 4.67
N LYS A 80 -12.02 12.23 4.11
CA LYS A 80 -13.15 11.56 4.73
C LYS A 80 -12.69 10.49 5.71
N PRO A 81 -13.34 10.37 6.88
CA PRO A 81 -12.92 9.37 7.86
C PRO A 81 -13.23 7.95 7.41
N HIS A 82 -12.28 7.05 7.60
CA HIS A 82 -12.45 5.63 7.37
C HIS A 82 -11.50 4.82 8.25
N GLN A 83 -11.46 5.14 9.52
CA GLN A 83 -10.56 4.50 10.48
C GLN A 83 -10.67 2.96 10.41
N GLY A 84 -9.52 2.30 10.39
CA GLY A 84 -9.45 0.84 10.29
C GLY A 84 -9.38 0.30 8.86
N TYR A 85 -9.60 1.16 7.88
CA TYR A 85 -9.59 0.79 6.46
C TYR A 85 -8.52 1.59 5.71
N ALA A 86 -7.85 0.92 4.78
CA ALA A 86 -6.91 1.58 3.87
C ALA A 86 -7.33 1.30 2.44
N PHE A 87 -6.99 2.19 1.53
CA PHE A 87 -7.36 2.05 0.12
C PHE A 87 -6.12 2.16 -0.76
N MET A 88 -6.01 1.27 -1.74
CA MET A 88 -5.00 1.34 -2.78
C MET A 88 -5.63 1.09 -4.14
N PRO A 89 -5.15 1.76 -5.20
CA PRO A 89 -5.62 1.44 -6.53
C PRO A 89 -5.13 0.05 -6.96
N LEU A 90 -5.92 -0.61 -7.80
CA LEU A 90 -5.51 -1.88 -8.42
C LEU A 90 -4.26 -1.63 -9.25
N SER A 91 -3.18 -2.31 -8.95
CA SER A 91 -1.88 -2.15 -9.60
C SER A 91 -0.96 -3.30 -9.23
N PRO A 92 0.23 -3.41 -9.86
CA PRO A 92 1.19 -4.42 -9.46
C PRO A 92 1.56 -4.35 -7.97
N TRP A 93 1.64 -3.14 -7.39
CA TRP A 93 1.96 -2.99 -5.97
C TRP A 93 0.90 -3.61 -5.07
N SER A 94 -0.36 -3.23 -5.24
CA SER A 94 -1.43 -3.75 -4.43
C SER A 94 -1.69 -5.23 -4.70
N ASN A 95 -1.57 -5.67 -5.95
CA ASN A 95 -1.76 -7.06 -6.30
C ASN A 95 -0.73 -7.97 -5.62
N SER A 96 0.49 -7.49 -5.40
CA SER A 96 1.52 -8.28 -4.74
C SER A 96 1.18 -8.58 -3.27
N LEU A 97 0.28 -7.83 -2.67
CA LEU A 97 -0.15 -8.01 -1.28
C LEU A 97 -1.31 -9.00 -1.15
N MET A 98 -1.98 -9.32 -2.25
CA MET A 98 -3.16 -10.16 -2.22
C MET A 98 -2.79 -11.63 -2.32
N HIS A 99 -3.54 -12.46 -1.62
CA HIS A 99 -3.37 -13.90 -1.71
C HIS A 99 -4.41 -14.46 -2.67
N PHE A 100 -3.97 -14.98 -3.79
CA PHE A 100 -4.86 -15.57 -4.78
C PHE A 100 -4.83 -17.10 -4.66
N ASN A 101 -5.96 -17.69 -4.33
CA ASN A 101 -6.07 -19.14 -4.23
C ASN A 101 -6.70 -19.78 -5.47
N GLY A 102 -6.96 -18.99 -6.51
CA GLY A 102 -7.43 -19.49 -7.79
C GLY A 102 -8.93 -19.64 -7.93
N GLU A 103 -9.68 -19.70 -6.84
CA GLU A 103 -11.12 -19.98 -6.93
C GLU A 103 -12.00 -18.74 -6.96
N ASN A 104 -11.62 -17.68 -6.24
CA ASN A 104 -12.41 -16.46 -6.16
C ASN A 104 -11.59 -15.24 -6.49
N PHE A 105 -10.90 -15.30 -7.59
CA PHE A 105 -10.00 -14.25 -8.01
C PHE A 105 -10.66 -12.87 -8.06
N ALA A 106 -11.86 -12.81 -8.62
CA ALA A 106 -12.58 -11.55 -8.80
C ALA A 106 -13.08 -10.95 -7.49
N ALA A 107 -13.23 -11.76 -6.45
CA ALA A 107 -13.73 -11.31 -5.15
C ALA A 107 -12.61 -10.85 -4.21
N MET A 108 -11.34 -11.05 -4.58
CA MET A 108 -10.20 -10.78 -3.70
C MET A 108 -9.73 -9.32 -3.81
N ARG A 109 -10.60 -8.40 -3.43
CA ARG A 109 -10.26 -6.97 -3.39
C ARG A 109 -10.11 -6.42 -1.98
N VAL A 110 -10.18 -7.28 -1.00
CA VAL A 110 -10.06 -6.92 0.41
C VAL A 110 -9.12 -7.90 1.08
N ALA A 111 -8.17 -7.39 1.85
CA ALA A 111 -7.23 -8.23 2.58
C ALA A 111 -6.80 -7.56 3.87
N LYS A 112 -6.51 -8.39 4.87
CA LYS A 112 -5.84 -7.89 6.06
C LYS A 112 -4.36 -7.77 5.78
N VAL A 113 -3.81 -6.61 6.06
CA VAL A 113 -2.37 -6.36 5.89
C VAL A 113 -1.83 -5.75 7.17
N LYS A 114 -0.53 -5.78 7.32
CA LYS A 114 0.16 -5.10 8.42
C LYS A 114 0.90 -3.91 7.86
N ILE A 115 0.82 -2.79 8.57
CA ILE A 115 1.42 -1.55 8.14
C ILE A 115 2.30 -0.99 9.24
N SER A 116 3.44 -0.44 8.86
CA SER A 116 4.40 0.15 9.79
C SER A 116 5.12 1.32 9.13
N HIS A 117 5.71 2.17 9.97
CA HIS A 117 6.56 3.26 9.50
C HIS A 117 7.83 2.70 8.89
N THR A 118 8.33 3.35 7.84
CA THR A 118 9.63 3.01 7.26
C THR A 118 10.27 4.24 6.65
N THR A 119 11.60 4.23 6.58
CA THR A 119 12.37 5.24 5.86
C THR A 119 12.85 4.73 4.50
N LEU A 120 12.52 3.48 4.16
CA LEU A 120 12.91 2.92 2.87
C LEU A 120 12.19 3.62 1.72
N PRO A 121 12.80 3.64 0.53
CA PRO A 121 12.14 4.22 -0.63
C PRO A 121 10.95 3.38 -1.10
N VAL A 122 10.05 4.00 -1.85
CA VAL A 122 8.91 3.31 -2.45
C VAL A 122 9.42 2.18 -3.34
N THR A 123 8.78 1.03 -3.24
CA THR A 123 9.13 -0.15 -4.04
C THR A 123 9.00 0.18 -5.53
N GLY A 124 10.03 -0.15 -6.31
CA GLY A 124 9.98 0.02 -7.77
C GLY A 124 9.24 -1.12 -8.44
N LEU A 125 8.68 -0.85 -9.62
CA LEU A 125 7.95 -1.86 -10.37
C LEU A 125 8.81 -3.09 -10.67
N GLN A 126 10.10 -2.88 -10.95
CA GLN A 126 11.00 -3.98 -11.28
C GLN A 126 11.17 -4.97 -10.12
N GLU A 127 11.01 -4.51 -8.89
CA GLU A 127 11.10 -5.38 -7.71
C GLU A 127 9.89 -6.30 -7.58
N LEU A 128 8.79 -5.98 -8.28
CA LEU A 128 7.56 -6.74 -8.23
C LEU A 128 7.44 -7.77 -9.35
N LEU A 129 8.29 -7.70 -10.33
CA LEU A 129 8.24 -8.58 -11.51
C LEU A 129 8.98 -9.90 -11.32
#